data_15dc174d8ad6937fe130a3aefbe51ca4
#
_entry.id   15dc174d8ad6937fe130a3aefbe51ca4
#
_cell.length_a   1.000
_cell.length_b   1.000
_cell.length_c   1.000
_cell.angle_alpha   90.00
_cell.angle_beta   90.00
_cell.angle_gamma   90.00
#
_symmetry.space_group_name_H-M   'P 1'
#
loop_
_entity.id
_entity.type
_entity.pdbx_description
1 polymer ?
#
loop_
_entity_poly.entity_id
_entity_poly.type
_entity_poly.pdbx_seq_one_letter_code
_entity_poly.pdbx_strand_id
1 'polypeptide(L)'
;MNRKDYKPRIIDKTIIQYLKSFGAVCVEGPKWCGKTWTSSYHSSSEFSVGDPSGNFQNRVLAQMSPDLVLNGEKPRLIDEWQEVPALWDALRHRVDQTGEKGQFILTGSATPNHKGIMHSGAGRIARIKMRPMSLYESGNSSGRISLEDLCSTKLTPVMTGEVNLMDLIGYIIKGGWPGNLKASIEQAALLPIQYIDAIIDDDVYRIDGLKRNKEKMKLLLRSLARNEATTVTNVSLAKDMKEMDDTEIDKDTVAEYLDIFQRLFITDNQLPFSTNIRSSVRVKQAEKRHFCDPSLACALLKATPEMLINDLRTLGFLFEALCERDLKIYAESFGASLYHYQGYDNKEIDAVIELNSGDWCAFEIKLGANQIDEAAKNLLDINQKIKKDPKGRPPKVLCVICGLANAAYKRPDGVYVVPITALKN
;
A
#
# COMPACT_ATOMS: atom_id res chain seq x y z
N MET A 1 6.39 13.29 -21.28
CA MET A 1 5.19 13.61 -20.44
C MET A 1 5.11 15.11 -20.24
N ASN A 2 3.88 15.69 -20.23
CA ASN A 2 3.73 17.12 -19.98
C ASN A 2 3.72 17.35 -18.45
N ARG A 3 4.77 17.99 -17.92
CA ARG A 3 4.90 18.28 -16.48
C ARG A 3 3.74 19.11 -15.90
N LYS A 4 3.01 19.86 -16.73
CA LYS A 4 1.85 20.66 -16.30
C LYS A 4 0.65 19.80 -15.89
N ASP A 5 0.57 18.57 -16.35
CA ASP A 5 -0.53 17.64 -16.04
C ASP A 5 -0.22 16.73 -14.82
N TYR A 6 0.97 16.88 -14.23
CA TYR A 6 1.34 16.11 -13.05
C TYR A 6 0.48 16.49 -11.84
N LYS A 7 -0.08 15.48 -11.19
CA LYS A 7 -0.77 15.64 -9.90
C LYS A 7 0.22 15.31 -8.78
N PRO A 8 0.51 16.27 -7.87
CA PRO A 8 1.40 16.03 -6.75
C PRO A 8 0.99 14.80 -5.93
N ARG A 9 2.00 14.02 -5.55
CA ARG A 9 1.83 12.82 -4.73
C ARG A 9 2.46 13.06 -3.35
N ILE A 10 1.92 12.41 -2.33
CA ILE A 10 2.47 12.50 -0.98
C ILE A 10 3.92 12.01 -0.94
N ILE A 11 4.24 10.99 -1.72
CA ILE A 11 5.60 10.43 -1.82
C ILE A 11 6.65 11.40 -2.40
N ASP A 12 6.25 12.50 -3.06
CA ASP A 12 7.18 13.47 -3.66
C ASP A 12 8.20 14.01 -2.66
N LYS A 13 7.75 14.32 -1.44
CA LYS A 13 8.63 14.79 -0.35
C LYS A 13 9.68 13.73 0.00
N THR A 14 9.27 12.47 0.07
CA THR A 14 10.16 11.34 0.38
C THR A 14 11.19 11.14 -0.73
N ILE A 15 10.79 11.21 -2.00
CA ILE A 15 11.71 11.14 -3.15
C ILE A 15 12.79 12.23 -3.05
N ILE A 16 12.37 13.48 -2.82
CA ILE A 16 13.29 14.62 -2.71
C ILE A 16 14.26 14.42 -1.54
N GLN A 17 13.75 13.99 -0.39
CA GLN A 17 14.59 13.75 0.80
C GLN A 17 15.61 12.62 0.56
N TYR A 18 15.19 11.54 -0.10
CA TYR A 18 16.04 10.39 -0.36
C TYR A 18 17.10 10.69 -1.44
N LEU A 19 16.77 11.48 -2.46
CA LEU A 19 17.73 11.95 -3.44
C LEU A 19 18.87 12.81 -2.80
N LYS A 20 18.56 13.53 -1.71
CA LYS A 20 19.58 14.25 -0.94
C LYS A 20 20.48 13.33 -0.11
N SER A 21 20.02 12.12 0.20
CA SER A 21 20.70 11.20 1.14
C SER A 21 21.40 10.04 0.43
N PHE A 22 20.89 9.58 -0.69
CA PHE A 22 21.37 8.41 -1.44
C PHE A 22 21.79 8.78 -2.86
N GLY A 23 22.67 7.98 -3.47
CA GLY A 23 23.05 8.15 -4.87
C GLY A 23 21.92 7.87 -5.84
N ALA A 24 21.02 6.96 -5.48
CA ALA A 24 19.83 6.61 -6.26
C ALA A 24 18.61 6.31 -5.39
N VAL A 25 17.42 6.49 -5.97
CA VAL A 25 16.13 6.12 -5.37
C VAL A 25 15.38 5.19 -6.32
N CYS A 26 14.99 4.02 -5.84
CA CYS A 26 14.15 3.08 -6.59
C CYS A 26 12.70 3.20 -6.11
N VAL A 27 11.81 3.65 -6.99
CA VAL A 27 10.37 3.77 -6.75
C VAL A 27 9.70 2.49 -7.22
N GLU A 28 9.30 1.65 -6.27
CA GLU A 28 8.65 0.36 -6.52
C GLU A 28 7.16 0.42 -6.21
N GLY A 29 6.36 -0.45 -6.82
CA GLY A 29 4.92 -0.53 -6.53
C GLY A 29 4.10 -1.12 -7.67
N PRO A 30 2.77 -1.29 -7.48
CA PRO A 30 1.90 -1.92 -8.47
C PRO A 30 1.94 -1.17 -9.81
N LYS A 31 1.72 -1.88 -10.90
CA LYS A 31 1.54 -1.26 -12.21
C LYS A 31 0.41 -0.22 -12.14
N TRP A 32 0.49 0.83 -12.95
CA TRP A 32 -0.53 1.87 -13.10
C TRP A 32 -0.79 2.77 -11.88
N CYS A 33 -0.02 2.62 -10.79
CA CYS A 33 -0.13 3.53 -9.63
C CYS A 33 0.49 4.92 -9.86
N GLY A 34 1.20 5.14 -10.98
CA GLY A 34 1.76 6.44 -11.38
C GLY A 34 3.27 6.59 -11.19
N LYS A 35 4.03 5.50 -10.97
CA LYS A 35 5.50 5.52 -10.72
C LYS A 35 6.26 6.31 -11.78
N THR A 36 6.07 5.97 -13.06
CA THR A 36 6.77 6.61 -14.17
C THR A 36 6.50 8.12 -14.20
N TRP A 37 5.22 8.54 -14.01
CA TRP A 37 4.85 9.95 -13.97
C TRP A 37 5.54 10.70 -12.83
N THR A 38 5.49 10.15 -11.61
CA THR A 38 6.13 10.74 -10.43
C THR A 38 7.65 10.81 -10.61
N SER A 39 8.27 9.73 -11.07
CA SER A 39 9.71 9.67 -11.27
C SER A 39 10.20 10.61 -12.38
N SER A 40 9.45 10.70 -13.50
CA SER A 40 9.71 11.64 -14.59
C SER A 40 9.60 13.10 -14.13
N TYR A 41 8.64 13.42 -13.26
CA TYR A 41 8.49 14.76 -12.70
C TYR A 41 9.73 15.21 -11.92
N HIS A 42 10.38 14.30 -11.20
CA HIS A 42 11.57 14.55 -10.37
C HIS A 42 12.90 14.34 -11.10
N SER A 43 12.89 13.94 -12.37
CA SER A 43 14.10 13.69 -13.17
C SER A 43 14.42 14.83 -14.15
N SER A 44 15.69 14.98 -14.51
CA SER A 44 16.15 15.93 -15.53
C SER A 44 16.32 15.27 -16.89
N SER A 45 16.58 13.96 -16.93
CA SER A 45 16.63 13.15 -18.15
C SER A 45 16.05 11.75 -17.90
N GLU A 46 15.62 11.08 -18.98
CA GLU A 46 14.92 9.81 -18.88
C GLU A 46 15.50 8.77 -19.85
N PHE A 47 15.42 7.50 -19.46
CA PHE A 47 15.69 6.35 -20.29
C PHE A 47 14.66 5.25 -19.96
N SER A 48 13.79 4.94 -20.92
CA SER A 48 12.79 3.88 -20.78
C SER A 48 13.34 2.58 -21.38
N VAL A 49 13.57 1.59 -20.52
CA VAL A 49 14.08 0.26 -20.94
C VAL A 49 13.04 -0.48 -21.78
N GLY A 50 11.75 -0.29 -21.45
CA GLY A 50 10.61 -0.94 -22.11
C GLY A 50 10.10 -0.22 -23.37
N ASP A 51 10.77 0.83 -23.87
CA ASP A 51 10.35 1.55 -25.07
C ASP A 51 10.36 0.60 -26.31
N PRO A 52 9.20 0.42 -27.00
CA PRO A 52 9.11 -0.45 -28.17
C PRO A 52 9.75 0.15 -29.43
N SER A 53 10.13 1.42 -29.43
CA SER A 53 10.74 2.11 -30.57
C SER A 53 12.01 1.37 -31.04
N GLY A 54 12.18 1.28 -32.36
CA GLY A 54 13.34 0.59 -32.95
C GLY A 54 13.43 -0.89 -32.56
N ASN A 55 12.28 -1.56 -32.40
CA ASN A 55 12.22 -2.97 -31.95
C ASN A 55 12.92 -3.21 -30.60
N PHE A 56 12.55 -2.42 -29.59
CA PHE A 56 13.13 -2.45 -28.24
C PHE A 56 14.65 -2.14 -28.21
N GLN A 57 15.10 -1.22 -29.06
CA GLN A 57 16.51 -0.84 -29.16
C GLN A 57 17.09 -0.41 -27.80
N ASN A 58 16.31 0.29 -26.96
CA ASN A 58 16.73 0.68 -25.62
C ASN A 58 17.10 -0.52 -24.74
N ARG A 59 16.30 -1.59 -24.79
CA ARG A 59 16.57 -2.83 -24.04
C ARG A 59 17.86 -3.50 -24.53
N VAL A 60 18.05 -3.56 -25.84
CA VAL A 60 19.27 -4.13 -26.45
C VAL A 60 20.50 -3.30 -26.02
N LEU A 61 20.42 -1.97 -26.09
CA LEU A 61 21.50 -1.09 -25.64
C LEU A 61 21.83 -1.30 -24.16
N ALA A 62 20.80 -1.39 -23.31
CA ALA A 62 20.97 -1.61 -21.87
C ALA A 62 21.63 -2.97 -21.57
N GLN A 63 21.34 -4.03 -22.38
CA GLN A 63 21.98 -5.34 -22.25
C GLN A 63 23.45 -5.32 -22.71
N MET A 64 23.75 -4.60 -23.78
CA MET A 64 25.10 -4.54 -24.34
C MET A 64 26.03 -3.64 -23.52
N SER A 65 25.55 -2.49 -23.09
CA SER A 65 26.34 -1.48 -22.38
C SER A 65 25.49 -0.72 -21.36
N PRO A 66 25.25 -1.31 -20.18
CA PRO A 66 24.46 -0.66 -19.11
C PRO A 66 25.02 0.73 -18.76
N ASP A 67 26.33 0.91 -18.85
CA ASP A 67 27.02 2.16 -18.46
C ASP A 67 26.67 3.34 -19.38
N LEU A 68 26.44 3.09 -20.67
CA LEU A 68 25.97 4.13 -21.61
C LEU A 68 24.57 4.64 -21.26
N VAL A 69 23.70 3.77 -20.76
CA VAL A 69 22.33 4.12 -20.34
C VAL A 69 22.35 5.11 -19.17
N LEU A 70 23.37 5.04 -18.33
CA LEU A 70 23.51 5.89 -17.14
C LEU A 70 24.00 7.32 -17.47
N ASN A 71 24.37 7.61 -18.72
CA ASN A 71 24.80 8.95 -19.12
C ASN A 71 23.60 9.85 -19.42
N GLY A 72 23.61 11.07 -18.88
CA GLY A 72 22.57 12.08 -19.04
C GLY A 72 22.50 13.01 -17.84
N GLU A 73 21.67 14.06 -17.96
CA GLU A 73 21.42 15.00 -16.88
C GLU A 73 20.82 14.34 -15.63
N LYS A 74 21.21 14.80 -14.45
CA LYS A 74 20.83 14.23 -13.15
C LYS A 74 19.78 15.09 -12.44
N PRO A 75 18.84 14.47 -11.70
CA PRO A 75 18.59 13.04 -11.57
C PRO A 75 18.16 12.42 -12.92
N ARG A 76 18.69 11.23 -13.25
CA ARG A 76 18.29 10.50 -14.44
C ARG A 76 17.33 9.37 -14.09
N LEU A 77 16.17 9.33 -14.75
CA LEU A 77 15.22 8.24 -14.65
C LEU A 77 15.66 7.06 -15.51
N ILE A 78 15.68 5.87 -14.90
CA ILE A 78 15.76 4.58 -15.57
C ILE A 78 14.43 3.84 -15.34
N ASP A 79 13.55 3.93 -16.32
CA ASP A 79 12.19 3.40 -16.20
C ASP A 79 12.15 1.90 -16.54
N GLU A 80 11.47 1.09 -15.69
CA GLU A 80 11.35 -0.38 -15.78
C GLU A 80 12.72 -1.08 -15.78
N TRP A 81 13.62 -0.70 -14.85
CA TRP A 81 14.98 -1.23 -14.74
C TRP A 81 15.05 -2.76 -14.64
N GLN A 82 14.03 -3.42 -14.07
CA GLN A 82 13.98 -4.86 -13.88
C GLN A 82 13.93 -5.65 -15.19
N GLU A 83 13.63 -5.02 -16.33
CA GLU A 83 13.72 -5.65 -17.66
C GLU A 83 15.18 -6.00 -18.04
N VAL A 84 16.15 -5.29 -17.45
CA VAL A 84 17.58 -5.56 -17.60
C VAL A 84 18.26 -5.48 -16.22
N PRO A 85 18.28 -6.56 -15.43
CA PRO A 85 18.77 -6.55 -14.04
C PRO A 85 20.22 -6.08 -13.88
N ALA A 86 21.06 -6.21 -14.89
CA ALA A 86 22.44 -5.73 -14.89
C ALA A 86 22.56 -4.20 -14.69
N LEU A 87 21.50 -3.43 -15.00
CA LEU A 87 21.43 -1.98 -14.74
C LEU A 87 21.58 -1.66 -13.26
N TRP A 88 21.09 -2.52 -12.37
CA TRP A 88 21.19 -2.33 -10.93
C TRP A 88 22.64 -2.30 -10.45
N ASP A 89 23.45 -3.29 -10.85
CA ASP A 89 24.84 -3.36 -10.45
C ASP A 89 25.69 -2.28 -11.13
N ALA A 90 25.42 -1.97 -12.40
CA ALA A 90 26.11 -0.87 -13.11
C ALA A 90 25.82 0.49 -12.44
N LEU A 91 24.56 0.75 -12.08
CA LEU A 91 24.17 1.98 -11.39
C LEU A 91 24.81 2.07 -10.00
N ARG A 92 24.79 0.97 -9.21
CA ARG A 92 25.46 0.91 -7.92
C ARG A 92 26.94 1.25 -8.07
N HIS A 93 27.62 0.64 -9.07
CA HIS A 93 29.04 0.89 -9.34
C HIS A 93 29.31 2.36 -9.70
N ARG A 94 28.46 2.96 -10.55
CA ARG A 94 28.55 4.39 -10.91
C ARG A 94 28.40 5.29 -9.69
N VAL A 95 27.45 5.00 -8.79
CA VAL A 95 27.29 5.75 -7.52
C VAL A 95 28.53 5.62 -6.64
N ASP A 96 29.17 4.43 -6.58
CA ASP A 96 30.40 4.23 -5.81
C ASP A 96 31.57 5.03 -6.39
N GLN A 97 31.69 5.10 -7.73
CA GLN A 97 32.76 5.84 -8.41
C GLN A 97 32.68 7.35 -8.20
N THR A 98 31.49 7.91 -8.26
CA THR A 98 31.29 9.37 -8.15
C THR A 98 31.17 9.84 -6.71
N GLY A 99 30.63 9.04 -5.81
CA GLY A 99 30.30 9.41 -4.44
C GLY A 99 29.16 10.44 -4.32
N GLU A 100 28.57 10.86 -5.44
CA GLU A 100 27.54 11.92 -5.48
C GLU A 100 26.16 11.38 -5.10
N LYS A 101 25.30 12.28 -4.58
CA LYS A 101 23.90 12.02 -4.23
C LYS A 101 22.97 12.45 -5.36
N GLY A 102 21.73 11.91 -5.37
CA GLY A 102 20.68 12.35 -6.27
C GLY A 102 20.93 12.09 -7.75
N GLN A 103 21.72 11.08 -8.09
CA GLN A 103 22.09 10.83 -9.48
C GLN A 103 21.01 10.14 -10.29
N PHE A 104 20.28 9.20 -9.67
CA PHE A 104 19.35 8.34 -10.40
C PHE A 104 18.02 8.16 -9.68
N ILE A 105 16.97 8.00 -10.48
CA ILE A 105 15.68 7.46 -10.07
C ILE A 105 15.43 6.20 -10.91
N LEU A 106 15.07 5.10 -10.28
CA LEU A 106 14.65 3.88 -10.94
C LEU A 106 13.16 3.66 -10.69
N THR A 107 12.46 3.06 -11.65
CA THR A 107 11.11 2.53 -11.41
C THR A 107 11.07 1.04 -11.64
N GLY A 108 10.29 0.34 -10.81
CA GLY A 108 10.06 -1.10 -10.94
C GLY A 108 8.62 -1.48 -10.58
N SER A 109 7.98 -2.26 -11.45
CA SER A 109 6.63 -2.79 -11.24
C SER A 109 6.62 -4.21 -10.67
N ALA A 110 7.79 -4.80 -10.48
CA ALA A 110 8.01 -6.10 -9.84
C ALA A 110 9.36 -6.11 -9.15
N THR A 111 9.47 -6.91 -8.09
CA THR A 111 10.77 -7.23 -7.47
C THR A 111 11.29 -8.50 -8.15
N PRO A 112 12.32 -8.41 -9.02
CA PRO A 112 12.84 -9.57 -9.70
C PRO A 112 13.45 -10.56 -8.71
N ASN A 113 13.50 -11.86 -9.10
CA ASN A 113 14.39 -12.80 -8.43
C ASN A 113 15.81 -12.26 -8.60
N HIS A 114 16.64 -12.36 -7.55
CA HIS A 114 18.04 -11.87 -7.57
C HIS A 114 18.93 -12.51 -8.67
N LYS A 115 18.37 -13.28 -9.60
CA LYS A 115 19.04 -13.76 -10.81
C LYS A 115 19.46 -12.57 -11.67
N GLY A 116 20.78 -12.36 -11.76
CA GLY A 116 21.37 -11.26 -12.53
C GLY A 116 21.68 -9.99 -11.71
N ILE A 117 21.43 -9.98 -10.40
CA ILE A 117 21.84 -8.93 -9.47
C ILE A 117 22.87 -9.53 -8.51
N MET A 118 24.08 -9.01 -8.51
CA MET A 118 25.16 -9.50 -7.64
C MET A 118 25.19 -8.81 -6.27
N HIS A 119 24.66 -7.58 -6.17
CA HIS A 119 24.76 -6.76 -4.97
C HIS A 119 23.42 -6.14 -4.60
N SER A 120 23.11 -6.06 -3.32
CA SER A 120 21.83 -5.50 -2.80
C SER A 120 21.64 -4.00 -3.05
N GLY A 121 22.73 -3.26 -3.34
CA GLY A 121 22.70 -1.79 -3.45
C GLY A 121 22.60 -1.08 -2.10
N ALA A 122 22.76 -1.78 -0.97
CA ALA A 122 22.63 -1.23 0.37
C ALA A 122 23.53 0.02 0.57
N GLY A 123 22.95 1.10 1.10
CA GLY A 123 23.60 2.38 1.33
C GLY A 123 23.81 3.26 0.08
N ARG A 124 23.55 2.76 -1.14
CA ARG A 124 23.68 3.48 -2.43
C ARG A 124 22.34 3.76 -3.04
N ILE A 125 21.44 2.76 -3.03
CA ILE A 125 20.12 2.80 -3.64
C ILE A 125 19.10 2.66 -2.51
N ALA A 126 18.30 3.68 -2.30
CA ALA A 126 17.15 3.60 -1.41
C ALA A 126 15.94 3.05 -2.16
N ARG A 127 15.17 2.18 -1.52
CA ARG A 127 13.89 1.68 -2.07
C ARG A 127 12.73 2.34 -1.36
N ILE A 128 11.76 2.83 -2.11
CA ILE A 128 10.53 3.42 -1.61
C ILE A 128 9.33 2.78 -2.32
N LYS A 129 8.29 2.47 -1.58
CA LYS A 129 7.08 1.86 -2.11
C LYS A 129 6.04 2.93 -2.42
N MET A 130 5.62 3.01 -3.68
CA MET A 130 4.53 3.86 -4.14
C MET A 130 3.26 3.05 -4.26
N ARG A 131 2.17 3.54 -3.66
CA ARG A 131 0.84 2.92 -3.69
C ARG A 131 -0.09 3.63 -4.68
N PRO A 132 -1.26 3.04 -5.02
CA PRO A 132 -2.36 3.80 -5.61
C PRO A 132 -2.65 5.08 -4.81
N MET A 133 -3.36 6.03 -5.39
CA MET A 133 -3.64 7.33 -4.75
C MET A 133 -4.52 7.17 -3.52
N SER A 134 -4.21 7.90 -2.46
CA SER A 134 -5.10 8.09 -1.32
C SER A 134 -6.33 8.93 -1.70
N LEU A 135 -7.34 8.99 -0.83
CA LEU A 135 -8.49 9.89 -1.02
C LEU A 135 -8.04 11.35 -1.11
N TYR A 136 -7.02 11.75 -0.36
CA TYR A 136 -6.50 13.11 -0.45
C TYR A 136 -5.83 13.40 -1.79
N GLU A 137 -4.96 12.51 -2.26
CA GLU A 137 -4.28 12.67 -3.55
C GLU A 137 -5.26 12.64 -4.74
N SER A 138 -6.34 11.85 -4.66
CA SER A 138 -7.39 11.78 -5.67
C SER A 138 -8.39 12.94 -5.62
N GLY A 139 -8.35 13.77 -4.57
CA GLY A 139 -9.27 14.89 -4.36
C GLY A 139 -10.59 14.52 -3.69
N ASN A 140 -10.69 13.32 -3.13
CA ASN A 140 -11.88 12.79 -2.44
C ASN A 140 -11.79 12.96 -0.90
N SER A 141 -10.73 13.55 -0.40
CA SER A 141 -10.60 14.03 0.98
C SER A 141 -10.34 15.54 0.98
N SER A 142 -10.98 16.24 1.90
CA SER A 142 -10.81 17.68 2.09
C SER A 142 -9.45 18.06 2.67
N GLY A 143 -8.74 17.11 3.29
CA GLY A 143 -7.45 17.32 3.92
C GLY A 143 -7.47 18.32 5.09
N ARG A 144 -8.62 18.52 5.74
CA ARG A 144 -8.75 19.45 6.88
C ARG A 144 -7.99 18.96 8.11
N ILE A 145 -7.80 17.67 8.25
CA ILE A 145 -7.11 17.03 9.38
C ILE A 145 -5.81 16.38 8.89
N SER A 146 -4.69 16.83 9.44
CA SER A 146 -3.41 16.15 9.25
C SER A 146 -3.30 14.96 10.21
N LEU A 147 -2.91 13.79 9.68
CA LEU A 147 -2.66 12.60 10.49
C LEU A 147 -1.45 12.81 11.41
N GLU A 148 -0.42 13.52 10.95
CA GLU A 148 0.76 13.88 11.76
C GLU A 148 0.37 14.76 12.95
N ASP A 149 -0.46 15.80 12.73
CA ASP A 149 -0.97 16.66 13.81
C ASP A 149 -1.88 15.89 14.76
N LEU A 150 -2.74 15.00 14.27
CA LEU A 150 -3.57 14.12 15.08
C LEU A 150 -2.71 13.22 15.99
N CYS A 151 -1.69 12.57 15.45
CA CYS A 151 -0.73 11.76 16.22
C CYS A 151 0.07 12.60 17.23
N SER A 152 0.16 13.91 17.00
CA SER A 152 0.77 14.88 17.91
C SER A 152 -0.23 15.53 18.88
N THR A 153 -1.49 15.04 18.94
CA THR A 153 -2.59 15.54 19.78
C THR A 153 -3.04 16.99 19.48
N LYS A 154 -2.82 17.47 18.24
CA LYS A 154 -3.10 18.83 17.80
C LYS A 154 -4.39 18.96 16.97
N LEU A 155 -5.42 18.17 17.27
CA LEU A 155 -6.68 18.27 16.55
C LEU A 155 -7.52 19.43 17.07
N THR A 156 -7.94 20.33 16.18
CA THR A 156 -8.97 21.32 16.41
C THR A 156 -10.31 20.80 15.88
N PRO A 157 -11.38 20.80 16.68
CA PRO A 157 -12.70 20.36 16.22
C PRO A 157 -13.17 21.16 15.01
N VAL A 158 -13.68 20.44 14.00
CA VAL A 158 -14.14 21.06 12.76
C VAL A 158 -15.24 20.25 12.09
N MET A 159 -16.23 20.92 11.52
CA MET A 159 -17.22 20.30 10.65
C MET A 159 -16.56 19.96 9.31
N THR A 160 -16.71 18.71 8.86
CA THR A 160 -16.05 18.20 7.66
C THR A 160 -16.98 18.08 6.46
N GLY A 161 -18.28 18.27 6.65
CA GLY A 161 -19.32 18.08 5.66
C GLY A 161 -19.91 16.66 5.71
N GLU A 162 -21.06 16.51 5.08
CA GLU A 162 -21.72 15.21 4.97
C GLU A 162 -21.01 14.31 3.97
N VAL A 163 -21.01 13.02 4.25
CA VAL A 163 -20.47 11.96 3.39
C VAL A 163 -21.60 11.00 3.07
N ASN A 164 -21.83 10.76 1.78
CA ASN A 164 -22.83 9.81 1.32
C ASN A 164 -22.23 8.39 1.27
N LEU A 165 -23.01 7.39 1.66
CA LEU A 165 -22.61 5.98 1.58
C LEU A 165 -22.24 5.56 0.16
N MET A 166 -22.98 6.04 -0.85
CA MET A 166 -22.70 5.75 -2.26
C MET A 166 -21.36 6.33 -2.72
N ASP A 167 -20.95 7.48 -2.19
CA ASP A 167 -19.64 8.06 -2.50
C ASP A 167 -18.51 7.18 -1.95
N LEU A 168 -18.65 6.68 -0.71
CA LEU A 168 -17.69 5.75 -0.11
C LEU A 168 -17.59 4.44 -0.91
N ILE A 169 -18.73 3.86 -1.29
CA ILE A 169 -18.77 2.68 -2.16
C ILE A 169 -18.07 2.98 -3.49
N GLY A 170 -18.34 4.15 -4.06
CA GLY A 170 -17.69 4.62 -5.28
C GLY A 170 -16.18 4.71 -5.13
N TYR A 171 -15.66 5.25 -4.01
CA TYR A 171 -14.21 5.34 -3.76
C TYR A 171 -13.56 3.96 -3.63
N ILE A 172 -14.23 3.03 -2.98
CA ILE A 172 -13.76 1.65 -2.81
C ILE A 172 -13.67 0.92 -4.17
N ILE A 173 -14.73 0.98 -4.98
CA ILE A 173 -14.79 0.29 -6.27
C ILE A 173 -13.83 0.91 -7.29
N LYS A 174 -13.75 2.25 -7.35
CA LYS A 174 -12.86 2.97 -8.27
C LYS A 174 -11.39 2.77 -7.92
N GLY A 175 -11.08 2.61 -6.64
CA GLY A 175 -9.72 2.55 -6.13
C GLY A 175 -8.93 3.84 -6.33
N GLY A 176 -7.65 3.80 -5.96
CA GLY A 176 -6.71 4.92 -6.09
C GLY A 176 -5.93 4.95 -7.40
N TRP A 177 -6.44 4.38 -8.47
CA TRP A 177 -5.76 4.33 -9.76
C TRP A 177 -5.85 5.67 -10.48
N PRO A 178 -4.71 6.30 -10.88
CA PRO A 178 -4.73 7.58 -11.58
C PRO A 178 -5.61 7.61 -12.83
N GLY A 179 -5.68 6.47 -13.57
CA GLY A 179 -6.52 6.33 -14.75
C GLY A 179 -8.03 6.39 -14.46
N ASN A 180 -8.45 6.11 -13.22
CA ASN A 180 -9.86 6.08 -12.82
C ASN A 180 -10.39 7.41 -12.26
N LEU A 181 -9.55 8.43 -12.10
CA LEU A 181 -9.94 9.67 -11.42
C LEU A 181 -11.20 10.35 -11.99
N LYS A 182 -11.39 10.28 -13.30
CA LYS A 182 -12.55 10.89 -13.99
C LYS A 182 -13.56 9.87 -14.50
N ALA A 183 -13.36 8.58 -14.24
CA ALA A 183 -14.23 7.52 -14.72
C ALA A 183 -15.52 7.41 -13.88
N SER A 184 -16.62 6.95 -14.50
CA SER A 184 -17.79 6.51 -13.74
C SER A 184 -17.47 5.28 -12.91
N ILE A 185 -18.34 4.85 -12.00
CA ILE A 185 -18.11 3.63 -11.19
C ILE A 185 -18.02 2.40 -12.11
N GLU A 186 -18.91 2.30 -13.09
CA GLU A 186 -18.98 1.18 -14.04
C GLU A 186 -17.71 1.09 -14.89
N GLN A 187 -17.23 2.23 -15.40
CA GLN A 187 -15.99 2.30 -16.18
C GLN A 187 -14.77 1.96 -15.33
N ALA A 188 -14.72 2.50 -14.12
CA ALA A 188 -13.60 2.30 -13.21
C ALA A 188 -13.48 0.85 -12.72
N ALA A 189 -14.59 0.13 -12.56
CA ALA A 189 -14.61 -1.28 -12.15
C ALA A 189 -13.94 -2.22 -13.17
N LEU A 190 -13.83 -1.82 -14.44
CA LEU A 190 -13.19 -2.65 -15.48
C LEU A 190 -11.67 -2.73 -15.32
N LEU A 191 -11.03 -1.67 -14.81
CA LEU A 191 -9.57 -1.63 -14.68
C LEU A 191 -9.03 -2.70 -13.73
N PRO A 192 -9.53 -2.88 -12.50
CA PRO A 192 -9.03 -3.90 -11.58
C PRO A 192 -9.21 -5.33 -12.11
N ILE A 193 -10.28 -5.61 -12.86
CA ILE A 193 -10.52 -6.91 -13.50
C ILE A 193 -9.42 -7.21 -14.52
N GLN A 194 -9.23 -6.30 -15.48
CA GLN A 194 -8.21 -6.44 -16.51
C GLN A 194 -6.78 -6.44 -15.95
N TYR A 195 -6.56 -5.67 -14.88
CA TYR A 195 -5.30 -5.64 -14.15
C TYR A 195 -4.93 -7.01 -13.60
N ILE A 196 -5.86 -7.69 -12.91
CA ILE A 196 -5.65 -9.02 -12.34
C ILE A 196 -5.37 -10.05 -13.44
N ASP A 197 -6.17 -10.04 -14.52
CA ASP A 197 -6.00 -10.97 -15.63
C ASP A 197 -4.63 -10.78 -16.30
N ALA A 198 -4.24 -9.56 -16.61
CA ALA A 198 -2.94 -9.26 -17.23
C ALA A 198 -1.75 -9.70 -16.35
N ILE A 199 -1.83 -9.50 -15.02
CA ILE A 199 -0.78 -9.93 -14.10
C ILE A 199 -0.67 -11.45 -14.07
N ILE A 200 -1.79 -12.17 -13.96
CA ILE A 200 -1.79 -13.64 -13.89
C ILE A 200 -1.35 -14.24 -15.22
N ASP A 201 -1.76 -13.62 -16.33
CA ASP A 201 -1.47 -14.17 -17.66
C ASP A 201 -0.02 -13.93 -18.10
N ASP A 202 0.57 -12.79 -17.77
CA ASP A 202 1.87 -12.37 -18.28
C ASP A 202 2.93 -12.16 -17.19
N ASP A 203 2.64 -11.40 -16.14
CA ASP A 203 3.66 -10.91 -15.22
C ASP A 203 4.17 -11.99 -14.26
N VAL A 204 3.30 -12.91 -13.84
CA VAL A 204 3.69 -14.05 -13.00
C VAL A 204 4.82 -14.86 -13.63
N TYR A 205 4.73 -15.13 -14.93
CA TYR A 205 5.79 -15.84 -15.66
C TYR A 205 7.09 -15.03 -15.74
N ARG A 206 7.00 -13.71 -15.89
CA ARG A 206 8.17 -12.83 -16.05
C ARG A 206 9.01 -12.71 -14.78
N ILE A 207 8.45 -12.99 -13.60
CA ILE A 207 9.18 -12.90 -12.33
C ILE A 207 10.38 -13.82 -12.26
N ASP A 208 10.23 -15.08 -12.72
CA ASP A 208 11.27 -16.10 -12.58
C ASP A 208 11.32 -17.11 -13.75
N GLY A 209 10.44 -16.97 -14.73
CA GLY A 209 10.34 -17.85 -15.91
C GLY A 209 9.66 -19.19 -15.64
N LEU A 210 9.01 -19.37 -14.47
CA LEU A 210 8.32 -20.61 -14.12
C LEU A 210 6.83 -20.53 -14.47
N LYS A 211 6.34 -21.57 -15.14
CA LYS A 211 4.90 -21.71 -15.41
C LYS A 211 4.16 -22.18 -14.16
N ARG A 212 3.09 -21.48 -13.80
CA ARG A 212 2.24 -21.80 -12.67
C ARG A 212 0.79 -22.05 -13.11
N ASN A 213 0.03 -22.72 -12.26
CA ASN A 213 -1.40 -22.93 -12.52
C ASN A 213 -2.17 -21.64 -12.29
N LYS A 214 -2.59 -20.97 -13.38
CA LYS A 214 -3.29 -19.70 -13.36
C LYS A 214 -4.64 -19.79 -12.63
N GLU A 215 -5.39 -20.88 -12.79
CA GLU A 215 -6.68 -21.07 -12.13
C GLU A 215 -6.51 -21.19 -10.61
N LYS A 216 -5.51 -21.95 -10.15
CA LYS A 216 -5.19 -22.01 -8.73
C LYS A 216 -4.77 -20.65 -8.16
N MET A 217 -4.03 -19.84 -8.91
CA MET A 217 -3.67 -18.48 -8.50
C MET A 217 -4.91 -17.57 -8.43
N LYS A 218 -5.82 -17.65 -9.41
CA LYS A 218 -7.08 -16.91 -9.39
C LYS A 218 -7.98 -17.32 -8.21
N LEU A 219 -8.03 -18.61 -7.88
CA LEU A 219 -8.76 -19.11 -6.71
C LEU A 219 -8.17 -18.54 -5.40
N LEU A 220 -6.84 -18.53 -5.27
CA LEU A 220 -6.19 -17.94 -4.10
C LEU A 220 -6.49 -16.44 -3.98
N LEU A 221 -6.45 -15.69 -5.09
CA LEU A 221 -6.83 -14.27 -5.07
C LEU A 221 -8.29 -14.07 -4.65
N ARG A 222 -9.22 -14.94 -5.09
CA ARG A 222 -10.63 -14.89 -4.64
C ARG A 222 -10.75 -15.19 -3.15
N SER A 223 -10.01 -16.19 -2.64
CA SER A 223 -9.98 -16.48 -1.20
C SER A 223 -9.42 -15.31 -0.40
N LEU A 224 -8.37 -14.65 -0.87
CA LEU A 224 -7.83 -13.44 -0.25
C LEU A 224 -8.85 -12.29 -0.26
N ALA A 225 -9.57 -12.08 -1.37
CA ALA A 225 -10.59 -11.04 -1.47
C ALA A 225 -11.76 -11.26 -0.49
N ARG A 226 -12.18 -12.51 -0.30
CA ARG A 226 -13.17 -12.89 0.72
C ARG A 226 -12.67 -12.63 2.14
N ASN A 227 -11.37 -12.73 2.34
CA ASN A 227 -10.69 -12.56 3.63
C ASN A 227 -9.93 -11.22 3.72
N GLU A 228 -10.32 -10.22 2.93
CA GLU A 228 -9.74 -8.86 3.00
C GLU A 228 -9.83 -8.31 4.42
N ALA A 229 -8.81 -7.60 4.88
CA ALA A 229 -8.71 -7.03 6.21
C ALA A 229 -8.82 -8.06 7.35
N THR A 230 -8.37 -9.32 7.16
CA THR A 230 -8.36 -10.35 8.20
C THR A 230 -7.00 -11.01 8.39
N THR A 231 -6.79 -11.65 9.55
CA THR A 231 -5.56 -12.41 9.88
C THR A 231 -5.65 -13.88 9.45
N VAL A 232 -6.22 -14.14 8.26
CA VAL A 232 -6.39 -15.50 7.72
C VAL A 232 -5.05 -16.21 7.52
N THR A 233 -4.98 -17.48 7.92
CA THR A 233 -3.78 -18.31 7.79
C THR A 233 -3.68 -18.98 6.40
N ASN A 234 -2.45 -19.38 6.00
CA ASN A 234 -2.24 -20.13 4.75
C ASN A 234 -3.02 -21.44 4.71
N VAL A 235 -3.19 -22.10 5.88
CA VAL A 235 -4.00 -23.32 6.01
C VAL A 235 -5.48 -23.04 5.74
N SER A 236 -5.99 -21.93 6.28
CA SER A 236 -7.39 -21.53 6.01
C SER A 236 -7.61 -21.15 4.56
N LEU A 237 -6.66 -20.45 3.93
CA LEU A 237 -6.71 -20.13 2.49
C LEU A 237 -6.71 -21.41 1.63
N ALA A 238 -5.87 -22.39 1.95
CA ALA A 238 -5.83 -23.67 1.25
C ALA A 238 -7.17 -24.43 1.38
N LYS A 239 -7.79 -24.38 2.57
CA LYS A 239 -9.10 -24.96 2.82
C LYS A 239 -10.20 -24.26 2.01
N ASP A 240 -10.22 -22.94 1.99
CA ASP A 240 -11.16 -22.16 1.16
C ASP A 240 -11.05 -22.54 -0.31
N MET A 241 -9.84 -22.72 -0.83
CA MET A 241 -9.62 -23.11 -2.24
C MET A 241 -10.14 -24.51 -2.53
N LYS A 242 -9.95 -25.47 -1.63
CA LYS A 242 -10.49 -26.82 -1.76
C LYS A 242 -12.02 -26.82 -1.77
N GLU A 243 -12.65 -26.02 -0.94
CA GLU A 243 -14.12 -25.89 -0.90
C GLU A 243 -14.70 -25.25 -2.17
N MET A 244 -13.90 -24.40 -2.87
CA MET A 244 -14.34 -23.74 -4.11
C MET A 244 -14.27 -24.61 -5.36
N ASP A 245 -13.29 -25.53 -5.45
CA ASP A 245 -12.99 -26.25 -6.71
C ASP A 245 -12.50 -27.70 -6.49
N ASP A 246 -12.75 -28.29 -5.34
CA ASP A 246 -12.25 -29.64 -4.94
C ASP A 246 -10.75 -29.88 -5.29
N THR A 247 -10.01 -28.80 -5.44
CA THR A 247 -8.61 -28.81 -5.85
C THR A 247 -7.71 -28.88 -4.62
N GLU A 248 -6.96 -29.97 -4.47
CA GLU A 248 -5.96 -30.03 -3.41
C GLU A 248 -4.79 -29.08 -3.68
N ILE A 249 -4.55 -28.20 -2.73
CA ILE A 249 -3.41 -27.33 -2.68
C ILE A 249 -2.78 -27.43 -1.28
N ASP A 250 -1.49 -27.61 -1.23
CA ASP A 250 -0.78 -27.60 0.04
C ASP A 250 -0.44 -26.16 0.48
N LYS A 251 -0.16 -26.00 1.78
CA LYS A 251 0.17 -24.71 2.38
C LYS A 251 1.45 -24.07 1.82
N ASP A 252 2.35 -24.89 1.28
CA ASP A 252 3.66 -24.43 0.78
C ASP A 252 3.47 -23.80 -0.61
N THR A 253 2.62 -24.40 -1.45
CA THR A 253 2.17 -23.77 -2.72
C THR A 253 1.41 -22.47 -2.47
N VAL A 254 0.55 -22.40 -1.44
CA VAL A 254 -0.10 -21.13 -1.05
C VAL A 254 0.94 -20.10 -0.65
N ALA A 255 1.95 -20.47 0.14
CA ALA A 255 3.02 -19.56 0.54
C ALA A 255 3.84 -19.05 -0.66
N GLU A 256 4.15 -19.92 -1.63
CA GLU A 256 4.83 -19.54 -2.88
C GLU A 256 4.01 -18.51 -3.67
N TYR A 257 2.71 -18.75 -3.85
CA TYR A 257 1.84 -17.84 -4.60
C TYR A 257 1.69 -16.49 -3.88
N LEU A 258 1.60 -16.49 -2.55
CA LEU A 258 1.57 -15.27 -1.76
C LEU A 258 2.86 -14.44 -1.91
N ASP A 259 4.04 -15.09 -1.93
CA ASP A 259 5.31 -14.42 -2.20
C ASP A 259 5.31 -13.75 -3.58
N ILE A 260 4.80 -14.43 -4.60
CA ILE A 260 4.67 -13.87 -5.94
C ILE A 260 3.75 -12.65 -5.95
N PHE A 261 2.59 -12.73 -5.29
CA PHE A 261 1.66 -11.60 -5.23
C PHE A 261 2.27 -10.40 -4.50
N GLN A 262 3.06 -10.64 -3.46
CA GLN A 262 3.80 -9.60 -2.75
C GLN A 262 4.88 -8.97 -3.65
N ARG A 263 5.62 -9.77 -4.40
CA ARG A 263 6.66 -9.30 -5.33
C ARG A 263 6.10 -8.55 -6.55
N LEU A 264 4.84 -8.81 -6.93
CA LEU A 264 4.08 -8.08 -7.94
C LEU A 264 3.31 -6.88 -7.35
N PHE A 265 3.47 -6.62 -6.06
CA PHE A 265 2.77 -5.55 -5.34
C PHE A 265 1.24 -5.64 -5.42
N ILE A 266 0.68 -6.84 -5.60
CA ILE A 266 -0.77 -7.09 -5.56
C ILE A 266 -1.27 -6.99 -4.12
N THR A 267 -0.48 -7.56 -3.18
CA THR A 267 -0.78 -7.53 -1.75
C THR A 267 0.12 -6.53 -1.01
N ASP A 268 -0.43 -5.93 0.04
CA ASP A 268 0.26 -4.98 0.91
C ASP A 268 -0.15 -5.20 2.37
N ASN A 269 0.18 -6.38 2.89
CA ASN A 269 -0.22 -6.84 4.21
C ASN A 269 0.23 -5.90 5.33
N GLN A 270 -0.45 -5.99 6.46
CA GLN A 270 -0.19 -5.22 7.66
C GLN A 270 0.44 -6.13 8.74
N LEU A 271 1.61 -5.74 9.21
CA LEU A 271 2.35 -6.51 10.21
C LEU A 271 1.72 -6.38 11.61
N PRO A 272 1.91 -7.37 12.50
CA PRO A 272 1.43 -7.29 13.86
C PRO A 272 2.25 -6.32 14.72
N PHE A 273 1.56 -5.59 15.59
CA PHE A 273 2.14 -4.69 16.59
C PHE A 273 2.22 -5.35 17.97
N SER A 274 3.21 -4.96 18.74
CA SER A 274 3.26 -5.20 20.19
C SER A 274 3.85 -3.98 20.89
N THR A 275 3.28 -3.64 22.04
CA THR A 275 3.77 -2.53 22.90
C THR A 275 5.19 -2.80 23.40
N ASN A 276 5.61 -4.05 23.48
CA ASN A 276 6.98 -4.45 23.81
C ASN A 276 7.79 -4.68 22.54
N ILE A 277 8.83 -3.88 22.31
CA ILE A 277 9.70 -3.93 21.14
C ILE A 277 10.35 -5.32 20.95
N ARG A 278 10.65 -6.02 22.04
CA ARG A 278 11.28 -7.37 22.02
C ARG A 278 10.26 -8.50 22.04
N SER A 279 8.97 -8.22 21.89
CA SER A 279 7.93 -9.25 21.89
C SER A 279 8.03 -10.16 20.66
N SER A 280 7.95 -11.46 20.88
CA SER A 280 7.84 -12.46 19.82
C SER A 280 6.53 -12.33 19.01
N VAL A 281 5.51 -11.64 19.53
CA VAL A 281 4.26 -11.34 18.84
C VAL A 281 4.52 -10.60 17.53
N ARG A 282 5.46 -9.64 17.50
CA ARG A 282 5.84 -8.90 16.28
C ARG A 282 6.36 -9.78 15.14
N VAL A 283 6.69 -11.04 15.41
CA VAL A 283 7.26 -11.97 14.42
C VAL A 283 6.40 -13.21 14.22
N LYS A 284 5.68 -13.66 15.26
CA LYS A 284 4.97 -14.95 15.28
C LYS A 284 3.49 -14.83 14.95
N GLN A 285 2.89 -13.66 15.16
CA GLN A 285 1.48 -13.44 14.88
C GLN A 285 1.26 -13.28 13.37
N ALA A 286 0.11 -13.73 12.86
CA ALA A 286 -0.23 -13.62 11.47
C ALA A 286 -0.35 -12.14 11.04
N GLU A 287 0.06 -11.86 9.81
CA GLU A 287 -0.19 -10.58 9.15
C GLU A 287 -1.68 -10.43 8.84
N LYS A 288 -2.20 -9.22 8.93
CA LYS A 288 -3.51 -8.89 8.37
C LYS A 288 -3.40 -8.77 6.86
N ARG A 289 -4.25 -9.48 6.14
CA ARG A 289 -4.17 -9.61 4.67
C ARG A 289 -4.84 -8.43 4.01
N HIS A 290 -4.11 -7.79 3.09
CA HIS A 290 -4.61 -6.66 2.31
C HIS A 290 -4.15 -6.75 0.87
N PHE A 291 -5.03 -6.40 -0.05
CA PHE A 291 -4.61 -5.97 -1.38
C PHE A 291 -3.95 -4.58 -1.30
N CYS A 292 -3.16 -4.25 -2.31
CA CYS A 292 -2.57 -2.90 -2.40
C CYS A 292 -3.62 -1.80 -2.62
N ASP A 293 -4.84 -2.21 -3.04
CA ASP A 293 -6.01 -1.34 -3.22
C ASP A 293 -7.30 -2.19 -3.11
N PRO A 294 -8.31 -1.74 -2.35
CA PRO A 294 -9.55 -2.51 -2.14
C PRO A 294 -10.35 -2.78 -3.41
N SER A 295 -10.15 -2.00 -4.48
CA SER A 295 -10.81 -2.23 -5.77
C SER A 295 -10.45 -3.58 -6.40
N LEU A 296 -9.26 -4.13 -6.09
CA LEU A 296 -8.87 -5.49 -6.52
C LEU A 296 -9.74 -6.55 -5.83
N ALA A 297 -10.00 -6.40 -4.54
CA ALA A 297 -10.93 -7.28 -3.82
C ALA A 297 -12.36 -7.16 -4.39
N CYS A 298 -12.84 -5.94 -4.67
CA CYS A 298 -14.14 -5.73 -5.30
C CYS A 298 -14.24 -6.44 -6.65
N ALA A 299 -13.23 -6.35 -7.50
CA ALA A 299 -13.20 -7.01 -8.80
C ALA A 299 -13.27 -8.55 -8.67
N LEU A 300 -12.50 -9.13 -7.76
CA LEU A 300 -12.46 -10.58 -7.50
C LEU A 300 -13.76 -11.11 -6.93
N LEU A 301 -14.43 -10.33 -6.09
CA LEU A 301 -15.76 -10.63 -5.51
C LEU A 301 -16.90 -10.30 -6.46
N LYS A 302 -16.62 -9.64 -7.60
CA LYS A 302 -17.64 -9.09 -8.53
C LYS A 302 -18.64 -8.17 -7.80
N ALA A 303 -18.15 -7.40 -6.82
CA ALA A 303 -18.97 -6.54 -5.98
C ALA A 303 -19.51 -5.36 -6.78
N THR A 304 -20.83 -5.19 -6.78
CA THR A 304 -21.53 -4.02 -7.32
C THR A 304 -21.97 -3.08 -6.18
N PRO A 305 -22.29 -1.80 -6.47
CA PRO A 305 -22.81 -0.90 -5.46
C PRO A 305 -24.04 -1.46 -4.73
N GLU A 306 -24.96 -2.07 -5.46
CA GLU A 306 -26.19 -2.67 -4.91
C GLU A 306 -25.89 -3.87 -3.99
N MET A 307 -24.92 -4.71 -4.36
CA MET A 307 -24.49 -5.83 -3.51
C MET A 307 -23.88 -5.32 -2.20
N LEU A 308 -23.02 -4.28 -2.27
CA LEU A 308 -22.35 -3.73 -1.09
C LEU A 308 -23.32 -3.00 -0.15
N ILE A 309 -24.37 -2.36 -0.64
CA ILE A 309 -25.44 -1.77 0.19
C ILE A 309 -26.18 -2.87 0.95
N ASN A 310 -26.40 -4.02 0.32
CA ASN A 310 -27.14 -5.14 0.91
C ASN A 310 -26.24 -6.03 1.80
N ASP A 311 -24.92 -5.91 1.72
CA ASP A 311 -23.95 -6.62 2.56
C ASP A 311 -22.98 -5.61 3.23
N LEU A 312 -23.50 -4.95 4.26
CA LEU A 312 -22.72 -3.96 5.04
C LEU A 312 -21.53 -4.58 5.78
N ARG A 313 -21.52 -5.90 5.99
CA ARG A 313 -20.37 -6.58 6.59
C ARG A 313 -19.19 -6.60 5.62
N THR A 314 -19.40 -7.07 4.39
CA THR A 314 -18.38 -7.05 3.35
C THR A 314 -17.94 -5.61 3.05
N LEU A 315 -18.88 -4.66 2.97
CA LEU A 315 -18.57 -3.25 2.81
C LEU A 315 -17.69 -2.73 3.95
N GLY A 316 -17.92 -3.16 5.20
CA GLY A 316 -17.10 -2.80 6.35
C GLY A 316 -15.63 -3.21 6.19
N PHE A 317 -15.34 -4.42 5.77
CA PHE A 317 -13.97 -4.90 5.51
C PHE A 317 -13.29 -4.15 4.36
N LEU A 318 -14.02 -3.90 3.28
CA LEU A 318 -13.50 -3.13 2.14
C LEU A 318 -13.25 -1.65 2.50
N PHE A 319 -14.09 -1.09 3.37
CA PHE A 319 -13.89 0.26 3.91
C PHE A 319 -12.68 0.31 4.84
N GLU A 320 -12.48 -0.71 5.68
CA GLU A 320 -11.29 -0.84 6.51
C GLU A 320 -10.03 -0.89 5.62
N ALA A 321 -10.02 -1.70 4.58
CA ALA A 321 -8.91 -1.78 3.62
C ALA A 321 -8.63 -0.43 2.92
N LEU A 322 -9.67 0.34 2.56
CA LEU A 322 -9.52 1.69 2.03
C LEU A 322 -8.82 2.62 3.03
N CYS A 323 -9.28 2.61 4.28
CA CYS A 323 -8.70 3.43 5.35
C CYS A 323 -7.25 3.05 5.64
N GLU A 324 -6.93 1.77 5.69
CA GLU A 324 -5.58 1.29 5.97
C GLU A 324 -4.60 1.64 4.84
N ARG A 325 -5.01 1.54 3.56
CA ARG A 325 -4.22 2.04 2.44
C ARG A 325 -3.85 3.51 2.64
N ASP A 326 -4.83 4.34 2.97
CA ASP A 326 -4.66 5.79 3.13
C ASP A 326 -3.82 6.13 4.36
N LEU A 327 -4.12 5.51 5.50
CA LEU A 327 -3.35 5.69 6.74
C LEU A 327 -1.88 5.29 6.54
N LYS A 328 -1.60 4.25 5.77
CA LYS A 328 -0.24 3.80 5.45
C LYS A 328 0.51 4.84 4.61
N ILE A 329 -0.14 5.39 3.57
CA ILE A 329 0.42 6.45 2.72
C ILE A 329 0.72 7.70 3.57
N TYR A 330 -0.22 8.10 4.42
CA TYR A 330 -0.06 9.29 5.25
C TYR A 330 1.03 9.09 6.31
N ALA A 331 1.03 7.96 7.04
CA ALA A 331 2.00 7.67 8.09
C ALA A 331 3.44 7.63 7.56
N GLU A 332 3.68 6.95 6.44
CA GLU A 332 5.01 6.86 5.84
C GLU A 332 5.56 8.22 5.42
N SER A 333 4.72 9.21 5.10
CA SER A 333 5.16 10.56 4.70
C SER A 333 5.87 11.35 5.80
N PHE A 334 5.63 11.00 7.06
CA PHE A 334 6.35 11.57 8.22
C PHE A 334 7.17 10.53 8.98
N GLY A 335 7.51 9.42 8.31
CA GLY A 335 8.42 8.39 8.80
C GLY A 335 7.81 7.44 9.84
N ALA A 336 6.49 7.43 10.00
CA ALA A 336 5.78 6.46 10.86
C ALA A 336 5.46 5.17 10.11
N SER A 337 5.15 4.10 10.85
CA SER A 337 4.81 2.79 10.30
C SER A 337 3.43 2.34 10.76
N LEU A 338 2.68 1.68 9.88
CA LEU A 338 1.36 1.14 10.17
C LEU A 338 1.43 -0.35 10.48
N TYR A 339 0.69 -0.75 11.52
CA TYR A 339 0.56 -2.12 12.01
C TYR A 339 -0.89 -2.40 12.41
N HIS A 340 -1.23 -3.67 12.71
CA HIS A 340 -2.44 -4.05 13.43
C HIS A 340 -2.09 -4.60 14.83
N TYR A 341 -3.04 -4.57 15.75
CA TYR A 341 -2.88 -5.16 17.07
C TYR A 341 -3.96 -6.19 17.33
N GLN A 342 -3.54 -7.35 17.85
CA GLN A 342 -4.45 -8.37 18.32
C GLN A 342 -3.96 -8.87 19.70
N GLY A 343 -4.82 -8.74 20.70
CA GLY A 343 -4.56 -9.23 22.05
C GLY A 343 -4.82 -10.73 22.20
N TYR A 344 -4.32 -11.34 23.27
CA TYR A 344 -4.57 -12.75 23.59
C TYR A 344 -6.04 -13.06 23.89
N ASP A 345 -6.85 -12.05 24.16
CA ASP A 345 -8.29 -12.13 24.40
C ASP A 345 -9.12 -11.87 23.15
N ASN A 346 -8.49 -11.95 21.98
CA ASN A 346 -9.07 -11.65 20.66
C ASN A 346 -9.62 -10.23 20.50
N LYS A 347 -9.24 -9.29 21.39
CA LYS A 347 -9.50 -7.88 21.14
C LYS A 347 -8.49 -7.33 20.14
N GLU A 348 -8.99 -6.60 19.16
CA GLU A 348 -8.21 -6.08 18.06
C GLU A 348 -8.21 -4.54 18.07
N ILE A 349 -7.17 -3.95 17.48
CA ILE A 349 -7.14 -2.56 17.03
C ILE A 349 -6.86 -2.62 15.53
N ASP A 350 -7.75 -2.06 14.73
CA ASP A 350 -7.72 -2.16 13.27
C ASP A 350 -6.41 -1.60 12.70
N ALA A 351 -5.97 -0.44 13.18
CA ALA A 351 -4.73 0.18 12.74
C ALA A 351 -3.94 0.79 13.92
N VAL A 352 -2.64 0.54 13.95
CA VAL A 352 -1.68 1.11 14.90
C VAL A 352 -0.62 1.87 14.14
N ILE A 353 -0.42 3.15 14.45
CA ILE A 353 0.66 3.96 13.87
C ILE A 353 1.76 4.12 14.92
N GLU A 354 2.94 3.55 14.64
CA GLU A 354 4.15 3.70 15.47
C GLU A 354 5.02 4.81 14.91
N LEU A 355 5.30 5.82 15.73
CA LEU A 355 6.10 6.98 15.39
C LEU A 355 7.60 6.69 15.59
N ASN A 356 8.48 7.44 14.93
CA ASN A 356 9.93 7.33 15.11
C ASN A 356 10.40 7.58 16.56
N SER A 357 9.61 8.30 17.37
CA SER A 357 9.87 8.49 18.80
C SER A 357 9.67 7.22 19.64
N GLY A 358 9.04 6.18 19.05
CA GLY A 358 8.55 5.00 19.75
C GLY A 358 7.18 5.18 20.39
N ASP A 359 6.59 6.38 20.36
CA ASP A 359 5.17 6.59 20.69
C ASP A 359 4.31 5.90 19.63
N TRP A 360 3.07 5.59 19.97
CA TRP A 360 2.15 5.00 19.03
C TRP A 360 0.71 5.47 19.24
N CYS A 361 -0.09 5.36 18.21
CA CYS A 361 -1.48 5.79 18.16
C CYS A 361 -2.37 4.61 17.73
N ALA A 362 -3.54 4.49 18.32
CA ALA A 362 -4.50 3.41 18.09
C ALA A 362 -5.72 3.93 17.34
N PHE A 363 -6.11 3.22 16.29
CA PHE A 363 -7.22 3.58 15.42
C PHE A 363 -8.18 2.40 15.26
N GLU A 364 -9.46 2.63 15.55
CA GLU A 364 -10.58 1.78 15.12
C GLU A 364 -11.19 2.36 13.86
N ILE A 365 -11.61 1.51 12.94
CA ILE A 365 -12.17 1.92 11.65
C ILE A 365 -13.62 1.43 11.59
N LYS A 366 -14.57 2.36 11.46
CA LYS A 366 -16.00 2.03 11.44
C LYS A 366 -16.70 2.78 10.32
N LEU A 367 -17.56 2.07 9.58
CA LEU A 367 -18.30 2.66 8.47
C LEU A 367 -19.34 3.67 8.96
N GLY A 368 -20.15 3.28 9.95
CA GLY A 368 -21.28 4.05 10.42
C GLY A 368 -21.01 4.83 11.70
N ALA A 369 -21.59 6.02 11.83
CA ALA A 369 -21.46 6.86 13.02
C ALA A 369 -22.08 6.21 14.29
N ASN A 370 -23.05 5.32 14.12
CA ASN A 370 -23.66 4.55 15.21
C ASN A 370 -22.72 3.53 15.87
N GLN A 371 -21.58 3.25 15.25
CA GLN A 371 -20.56 2.31 15.76
C GLN A 371 -19.47 3.01 16.59
N ILE A 372 -19.45 4.35 16.63
CA ILE A 372 -18.40 5.14 17.27
C ILE A 372 -18.28 4.83 18.77
N ASP A 373 -19.41 4.71 19.48
CA ASP A 373 -19.40 4.49 20.93
C ASP A 373 -18.80 3.13 21.30
N GLU A 374 -19.14 2.09 20.56
CA GLU A 374 -18.60 0.74 20.74
C GLU A 374 -17.10 0.70 20.43
N ALA A 375 -16.67 1.30 19.32
CA ALA A 375 -15.27 1.41 18.94
C ALA A 375 -14.44 2.19 19.98
N ALA A 376 -14.95 3.32 20.46
CA ALA A 376 -14.30 4.09 21.51
C ALA A 376 -14.15 3.28 22.80
N LYS A 377 -15.18 2.54 23.20
CA LYS A 377 -15.15 1.66 24.37
C LYS A 377 -14.09 0.57 24.20
N ASN A 378 -14.00 -0.08 23.03
CA ASN A 378 -12.97 -1.08 22.75
C ASN A 378 -11.56 -0.52 22.93
N LEU A 379 -11.28 0.64 22.33
CA LEU A 379 -9.99 1.33 22.46
C LEU A 379 -9.66 1.66 23.93
N LEU A 380 -10.63 2.16 24.69
CA LEU A 380 -10.45 2.48 26.11
C LEU A 380 -10.17 1.23 26.94
N ASP A 381 -10.88 0.14 26.70
CA ASP A 381 -10.68 -1.15 27.40
C ASP A 381 -9.28 -1.69 27.13
N ILE A 382 -8.81 -1.70 25.89
CA ILE A 382 -7.47 -2.15 25.52
C ILE A 382 -6.42 -1.23 26.17
N ASN A 383 -6.61 0.09 26.11
CA ASN A 383 -5.70 1.05 26.73
C ASN A 383 -5.59 0.84 28.25
N GLN A 384 -6.69 0.55 28.94
CA GLN A 384 -6.67 0.25 30.38
C GLN A 384 -5.89 -1.03 30.70
N LYS A 385 -6.01 -2.08 29.86
CA LYS A 385 -5.23 -3.31 29.98
C LYS A 385 -3.74 -3.05 29.82
N ILE A 386 -3.37 -2.31 28.78
CA ILE A 386 -1.98 -1.96 28.51
C ILE A 386 -1.39 -1.14 29.65
N LYS A 387 -2.13 -0.21 30.24
CA LYS A 387 -1.68 0.58 31.41
C LYS A 387 -1.45 -0.27 32.66
N LYS A 388 -2.14 -1.39 32.79
CA LYS A 388 -1.95 -2.33 33.93
C LYS A 388 -0.74 -3.24 33.75
N ASP A 389 -0.25 -3.41 32.53
CA ASP A 389 0.97 -4.18 32.24
C ASP A 389 2.20 -3.32 32.59
N PRO A 390 3.08 -3.75 33.55
CA PRO A 390 4.27 -3.00 33.91
C PRO A 390 5.25 -2.74 32.74
N LYS A 391 5.15 -3.53 31.66
CA LYS A 391 5.93 -3.38 30.42
C LYS A 391 5.12 -2.74 29.28
N GLY A 392 3.85 -2.47 29.53
CA GLY A 392 2.95 -1.89 28.56
C GLY A 392 3.26 -0.40 28.33
N ARG A 393 3.32 0.01 27.06
CA ARG A 393 3.37 1.42 26.66
C ARG A 393 2.00 1.81 26.15
N PRO A 394 1.24 2.69 26.86
CA PRO A 394 -0.09 3.10 26.42
C PRO A 394 0.01 3.93 25.13
N PRO A 395 -1.03 3.90 24.27
CA PRO A 395 -1.10 4.75 23.10
C PRO A 395 -1.18 6.24 23.48
N LYS A 396 -0.55 7.06 22.67
CA LYS A 396 -0.60 8.53 22.80
C LYS A 396 -1.94 9.10 22.34
N VAL A 397 -2.54 8.47 21.35
CA VAL A 397 -3.83 8.84 20.76
C VAL A 397 -4.70 7.60 20.62
N LEU A 398 -5.98 7.74 20.96
CA LEU A 398 -7.06 6.82 20.64
C LEU A 398 -7.99 7.53 19.66
N CYS A 399 -8.27 6.94 18.52
CA CYS A 399 -9.08 7.56 17.48
C CYS A 399 -9.99 6.56 16.78
N VAL A 400 -11.21 6.95 16.49
CA VAL A 400 -12.13 6.25 15.61
C VAL A 400 -12.12 6.95 14.25
N ILE A 401 -11.67 6.25 13.21
CA ILE A 401 -11.84 6.68 11.83
C ILE A 401 -13.23 6.24 11.38
N CYS A 402 -14.05 7.20 10.98
CA CYS A 402 -15.45 6.93 10.64
C CYS A 402 -15.72 7.28 9.16
N GLY A 403 -16.50 6.42 8.47
CA GLY A 403 -16.90 6.66 7.09
C GLY A 403 -17.96 7.76 6.99
N LEU A 404 -19.01 7.64 7.79
CA LEU A 404 -20.21 8.48 7.70
C LEU A 404 -20.34 9.53 8.82
N ALA A 405 -19.20 10.00 9.38
CA ALA A 405 -19.20 11.13 10.27
C ALA A 405 -19.04 12.46 9.50
N ASN A 406 -19.62 13.54 10.02
CA ASN A 406 -19.61 14.88 9.41
C ASN A 406 -18.74 15.89 10.17
N ALA A 407 -18.04 15.45 11.22
CA ALA A 407 -17.17 16.29 12.05
C ALA A 407 -15.95 15.52 12.55
N ALA A 408 -14.84 16.22 12.70
CA ALA A 408 -13.68 15.76 13.45
C ALA A 408 -13.67 16.44 14.82
N TYR A 409 -13.58 15.65 15.89
CA TYR A 409 -13.66 16.16 17.26
C TYR A 409 -13.01 15.20 18.26
N LYS A 410 -12.79 15.71 19.48
CA LYS A 410 -12.40 14.92 20.65
C LYS A 410 -13.60 14.70 21.55
N ARG A 411 -13.91 13.46 21.89
CA ARG A 411 -14.97 13.05 22.81
C ARG A 411 -14.61 13.40 24.25
N PRO A 412 -15.61 13.49 25.17
CA PRO A 412 -15.34 13.69 26.60
C PRO A 412 -14.49 12.62 27.26
N ASP A 413 -14.53 11.37 26.75
CA ASP A 413 -13.71 10.26 27.21
C ASP A 413 -12.26 10.28 26.67
N GLY A 414 -11.92 11.28 25.86
CA GLY A 414 -10.59 11.51 25.33
C GLY A 414 -10.31 10.86 23.98
N VAL A 415 -11.22 10.05 23.44
CA VAL A 415 -11.10 9.42 22.13
C VAL A 415 -11.40 10.45 21.03
N TYR A 416 -10.57 10.48 19.99
CA TYR A 416 -10.83 11.31 18.82
C TYR A 416 -11.77 10.59 17.84
N VAL A 417 -12.54 11.36 17.09
CA VAL A 417 -13.34 10.87 15.95
C VAL A 417 -12.97 11.70 14.73
N VAL A 418 -12.62 11.03 13.64
CA VAL A 418 -12.18 11.71 12.40
C VAL A 418 -12.77 10.99 11.18
N PRO A 419 -13.50 11.71 10.29
CA PRO A 419 -13.90 11.15 9.01
C PRO A 419 -12.70 10.89 8.10
N ILE A 420 -12.67 9.73 7.42
CA ILE A 420 -11.59 9.42 6.47
C ILE A 420 -11.49 10.47 5.35
N THR A 421 -12.61 11.02 4.91
CA THR A 421 -12.70 12.07 3.89
C THR A 421 -12.22 13.45 4.34
N ALA A 422 -11.78 13.58 5.58
CA ALA A 422 -11.15 14.78 6.10
C ALA A 422 -9.63 14.65 6.29
N LEU A 423 -9.09 13.43 6.20
CA LEU A 423 -7.66 13.16 6.46
C LEU A 423 -6.75 13.53 5.29
N LYS A 424 -5.56 13.96 5.65
CA LYS A 424 -4.34 14.02 4.82
C LYS A 424 -3.13 13.57 5.66
N ASN A 425 -1.96 13.56 5.04
CA ASN A 425 -0.68 13.37 5.72
C ASN A 425 -0.32 14.48 6.70
#